data_98ee5956f833e6bf9cf0e6391b5572c8
#
_entry.id   98ee5956f833e6bf9cf0e6391b5572c8
#
_cell.length_a   1.000
_cell.length_b   1.000
_cell.length_c   1.000
_cell.angle_alpha   90.00
_cell.angle_beta   90.00
_cell.angle_gamma   90.00
#
_symmetry.space_group_name_H-M   'P 1'
#
loop_
_entity.id
_entity.type
_entity.pdbx_description
1 polymer ?
#
loop_
_entity_poly.entity_id
_entity_poly.type
_entity_poly.pdbx_seq_one_letter_code
_entity_poly.pdbx_strand_id
1 'polypeptide(L)'
;MRGSKILITGATGQVATPIALALAADNEVWGAARFTDPAARERLEQAGVRCAAVNMAAGDFTGLPADFDYVLNFAVAKSGRWDKDLAVNAESAGLLMSHCRGVTAFLHCSSGAVYDPPDDEPRTERSVYGDNHTPLLPTYSISKIAGEVVVA
;
A
#
# COMPACT_ATOMS: atom_id res chain seq x y z
N MET A 1 2.08 2.20 -19.80
CA MET A 1 3.05 1.34 -19.10
C MET A 1 2.88 -0.05 -19.68
N ARG A 2 3.91 -0.61 -20.30
CA ARG A 2 3.91 -1.96 -20.90
C ARG A 2 5.28 -2.60 -20.74
N GLY A 3 5.31 -3.93 -20.50
CA GLY A 3 6.55 -4.69 -20.32
C GLY A 3 7.33 -4.36 -19.05
N SER A 4 6.69 -3.72 -18.07
CA SER A 4 7.30 -3.36 -16.79
C SER A 4 7.07 -4.42 -15.73
N LYS A 5 7.98 -4.51 -14.77
CA LYS A 5 7.86 -5.36 -13.58
C LYS A 5 7.35 -4.53 -12.41
N ILE A 6 6.13 -4.84 -11.95
CA ILE A 6 5.37 -3.99 -11.02
C ILE A 6 5.04 -4.76 -9.75
N LEU A 7 5.36 -4.20 -8.59
CA LEU A 7 4.91 -4.71 -7.30
C LEU A 7 3.67 -3.94 -6.83
N ILE A 8 2.64 -4.67 -6.41
CA ILE A 8 1.42 -4.13 -5.82
C ILE A 8 1.23 -4.74 -4.45
N THR A 9 1.34 -3.94 -3.39
CA THR A 9 1.07 -4.41 -2.02
C THR A 9 -0.41 -4.25 -1.67
N GLY A 10 -0.91 -5.05 -0.73
CA GLY A 10 -2.33 -5.07 -0.43
C GLY A 10 -3.20 -5.56 -1.61
N ALA A 11 -2.64 -6.42 -2.46
CA ALA A 11 -3.18 -6.83 -3.76
C ALA A 11 -4.61 -7.41 -3.72
N THR A 12 -5.07 -7.89 -2.56
CA THR A 12 -6.44 -8.37 -2.35
C THR A 12 -7.42 -7.27 -1.90
N GLY A 13 -6.96 -6.02 -1.79
CA GLY A 13 -7.79 -4.88 -1.40
C GLY A 13 -8.69 -4.37 -2.52
N GLN A 14 -9.76 -3.66 -2.15
CA GLN A 14 -10.76 -3.14 -3.09
C GLN A 14 -10.18 -2.21 -4.17
N VAL A 15 -9.16 -1.41 -3.83
CA VAL A 15 -8.49 -0.52 -4.78
C VAL A 15 -7.42 -1.26 -5.56
N ALA A 16 -6.61 -2.08 -4.90
CA ALA A 16 -5.45 -2.73 -5.49
C ALA A 16 -5.82 -3.85 -6.49
N THR A 17 -6.86 -4.65 -6.17
CA THR A 17 -7.27 -5.79 -7.02
C THR A 17 -7.59 -5.38 -8.46
N PRO A 18 -8.50 -4.41 -8.74
CA PRO A 18 -8.80 -4.04 -10.12
C PRO A 18 -7.58 -3.45 -10.84
N ILE A 19 -6.69 -2.76 -10.15
CA ILE A 19 -5.44 -2.22 -10.71
C ILE A 19 -4.50 -3.37 -11.09
N ALA A 20 -4.32 -4.36 -10.22
CA ALA A 20 -3.49 -5.53 -10.48
C ALA A 20 -3.98 -6.31 -11.72
N LEU A 21 -5.29 -6.55 -11.80
CA LEU A 21 -5.90 -7.25 -12.94
C LEU A 21 -5.71 -6.48 -14.25
N ALA A 22 -5.90 -5.15 -14.24
CA ALA A 22 -5.73 -4.32 -15.43
C ALA A 22 -4.28 -4.25 -15.90
N LEU A 23 -3.32 -4.16 -14.98
CA LEU A 23 -1.90 -4.07 -15.32
C LEU A 23 -1.29 -5.40 -15.77
N ALA A 24 -1.82 -6.54 -15.31
CA ALA A 24 -1.32 -7.86 -15.64
C ALA A 24 -1.43 -8.20 -17.14
N ALA A 25 -2.32 -7.54 -17.88
CA ALA A 25 -2.48 -7.76 -19.31
C ALA A 25 -1.23 -7.42 -20.14
N ASP A 26 -0.47 -6.41 -19.72
CA ASP A 26 0.66 -5.88 -20.48
C ASP A 26 1.99 -5.86 -19.70
N ASN A 27 2.00 -6.35 -18.44
CA ASN A 27 3.15 -6.21 -17.53
C ASN A 27 3.39 -7.48 -16.71
N GLU A 28 4.59 -7.63 -16.14
CA GLU A 28 4.87 -8.61 -15.09
C GLU A 28 4.43 -8.05 -13.74
N VAL A 29 3.25 -8.46 -13.25
CA VAL A 29 2.69 -7.97 -11.99
C VAL A 29 2.91 -8.95 -10.85
N TRP A 30 3.46 -8.44 -9.75
CA TRP A 30 3.57 -9.15 -8.48
C TRP A 30 2.56 -8.56 -7.48
N GLY A 31 1.73 -9.43 -6.91
CA GLY A 31 0.76 -9.07 -5.88
C GLY A 31 1.25 -9.56 -4.51
N ALA A 32 1.56 -8.62 -3.60
CA ALA A 32 1.95 -8.94 -2.23
C ALA A 32 0.77 -8.72 -1.27
N ALA A 33 0.37 -9.75 -0.56
CA ALA A 33 -0.69 -9.72 0.44
C ALA A 33 -0.55 -10.91 1.40
N ARG A 34 -1.36 -10.93 2.47
CA ARG A 34 -1.40 -12.09 3.39
C ARG A 34 -2.10 -13.31 2.79
N PHE A 35 -2.94 -13.11 1.79
CA PHE A 35 -3.75 -14.15 1.12
C PHE A 35 -4.51 -15.07 2.10
N THR A 36 -5.17 -14.47 3.09
CA THR A 36 -6.03 -15.19 4.03
C THR A 36 -7.30 -15.73 3.38
N ASP A 37 -7.68 -15.18 2.22
CA ASP A 37 -8.73 -15.68 1.35
C ASP A 37 -8.10 -16.36 0.12
N PRO A 38 -8.20 -17.70 -0.01
CA PRO A 38 -7.65 -18.43 -1.15
C PRO A 38 -8.30 -18.04 -2.49
N ALA A 39 -9.59 -17.71 -2.50
CA ALA A 39 -10.30 -17.34 -3.73
C ALA A 39 -9.80 -16.00 -4.29
N ALA A 40 -9.47 -15.04 -3.41
CA ALA A 40 -8.86 -13.78 -3.82
C ALA A 40 -7.47 -13.99 -4.45
N ARG A 41 -6.69 -14.92 -3.92
CA ARG A 41 -5.39 -15.31 -4.49
C ARG A 41 -5.56 -15.96 -5.88
N GLU A 42 -6.42 -16.97 -5.97
CA GLU A 42 -6.68 -17.69 -7.20
C GLU A 42 -7.13 -16.77 -8.34
N ARG A 43 -8.02 -15.82 -8.04
CA ARG A 43 -8.49 -14.82 -9.00
C ARG A 43 -7.34 -13.98 -9.58
N LEU A 44 -6.39 -13.58 -8.76
CA LEU A 44 -5.21 -12.83 -9.21
C LEU A 44 -4.26 -13.71 -10.05
N GLU A 45 -4.01 -14.95 -9.62
CA GLU A 45 -3.15 -15.90 -10.34
C GLU A 45 -3.73 -16.27 -11.72
N GLN A 46 -5.04 -16.46 -11.83
CA GLN A 46 -5.75 -16.70 -13.10
C GLN A 46 -5.60 -15.54 -14.10
N ALA A 47 -5.44 -14.32 -13.58
CA ALA A 47 -5.18 -13.13 -14.41
C ALA A 47 -3.68 -12.92 -14.72
N GLY A 48 -2.79 -13.83 -14.31
CA GLY A 48 -1.36 -13.76 -14.57
C GLY A 48 -0.57 -12.96 -13.52
N VAL A 49 -1.17 -12.59 -12.39
CA VAL A 49 -0.46 -11.93 -11.29
C VAL A 49 0.33 -12.97 -10.48
N ARG A 50 1.62 -12.72 -10.24
CA ARG A 50 2.46 -13.55 -9.37
C ARG A 50 2.19 -13.20 -7.91
N CYS A 51 1.56 -14.10 -7.17
CA CYS A 51 1.16 -13.86 -5.79
C CYS A 51 2.24 -14.26 -4.79
N ALA A 52 2.72 -13.29 -4.00
CA ALA A 52 3.66 -13.50 -2.91
C ALA A 52 2.99 -13.27 -1.55
N ALA A 53 3.03 -14.27 -0.67
CA ALA A 53 2.49 -14.13 0.68
C ALA A 53 3.44 -13.30 1.55
N VAL A 54 3.01 -12.09 1.92
CA VAL A 54 3.79 -11.13 2.69
C VAL A 54 2.97 -10.58 3.85
N ASN A 55 3.57 -10.56 5.03
CA ASN A 55 3.05 -9.84 6.18
C ASN A 55 3.78 -8.48 6.29
N MET A 56 3.14 -7.41 5.86
CA MET A 56 3.73 -6.07 5.89
C MET A 56 4.21 -5.66 7.28
N ALA A 57 3.46 -6.03 8.34
CA ALA A 57 3.86 -5.70 9.71
C ALA A 57 5.15 -6.38 10.18
N ALA A 58 5.61 -7.41 9.49
CA ALA A 58 6.88 -8.06 9.82
C ALA A 58 8.09 -7.31 9.23
N GLY A 59 7.88 -6.44 8.23
CA GLY A 59 8.93 -5.69 7.56
C GLY A 59 9.96 -6.56 6.82
N ASP A 60 9.65 -7.84 6.60
CA ASP A 60 10.52 -8.78 5.89
C ASP A 60 10.03 -8.96 4.43
N PHE A 61 10.83 -8.51 3.50
CA PHE A 61 10.59 -8.57 2.06
C PHE A 61 11.57 -9.46 1.31
N THR A 62 12.39 -10.25 2.02
CA THR A 62 13.43 -11.10 1.41
C THR A 62 12.86 -12.15 0.45
N GLY A 63 11.58 -12.51 0.59
CA GLY A 63 10.85 -13.39 -0.34
C GLY A 63 10.36 -12.71 -1.63
N LEU A 64 10.54 -11.38 -1.78
CA LEU A 64 10.21 -10.64 -2.98
C LEU A 64 11.46 -10.32 -3.79
N PRO A 65 11.39 -10.29 -5.14
CA PRO A 65 12.40 -9.63 -5.95
C PRO A 65 12.60 -8.17 -5.51
N ALA A 66 13.79 -7.62 -5.76
CA ALA A 66 14.09 -6.21 -5.48
C ALA A 66 14.18 -5.35 -6.77
N ASP A 67 14.13 -6.01 -7.93
CA ASP A 67 14.34 -5.45 -9.27
C ASP A 67 13.02 -5.04 -9.97
N PHE A 68 12.12 -4.42 -9.21
CA PHE A 68 10.90 -3.86 -9.78
C PHE A 68 11.17 -2.53 -10.49
N ASP A 69 10.42 -2.25 -11.56
CA ASP A 69 10.40 -0.93 -12.20
C ASP A 69 9.53 0.05 -11.42
N TYR A 70 8.42 -0.46 -10.86
CA TYR A 70 7.43 0.35 -10.12
C TYR A 70 6.91 -0.39 -8.90
N VAL A 71 6.64 0.37 -7.84
CA VAL A 71 5.94 -0.13 -6.63
C VAL A 71 4.68 0.68 -6.42
N LEU A 72 3.55 -0.01 -6.27
CA LEU A 72 2.25 0.56 -5.91
C LEU A 72 1.88 0.06 -4.50
N ASN A 73 2.09 0.89 -3.49
CA ASN A 73 1.88 0.52 -2.10
C ASN A 73 0.46 0.87 -1.64
N PHE A 74 -0.44 -0.11 -1.67
CA PHE A 74 -1.82 -0.03 -1.19
C PHE A 74 -2.05 -0.76 0.13
N ALA A 75 -1.04 -1.40 0.70
CA ALA A 75 -1.19 -2.09 1.97
C ALA A 75 -1.60 -1.11 3.07
N VAL A 76 -2.60 -1.49 3.86
CA VAL A 76 -3.14 -0.66 4.94
C VAL A 76 -3.61 -1.51 6.11
N ALA A 77 -3.40 -1.03 7.32
CA ALA A 77 -4.01 -1.54 8.54
C ALA A 77 -4.94 -0.48 9.17
N LYS A 78 -6.04 -0.97 9.74
CA LYS A 78 -7.06 -0.18 10.44
C LYS A 78 -7.49 -0.96 11.69
N SER A 79 -6.53 -1.31 12.53
CA SER A 79 -6.75 -2.20 13.67
C SER A 79 -7.14 -1.46 14.96
N GLY A 80 -6.97 -0.13 14.99
CA GLY A 80 -7.10 0.69 16.19
C GLY A 80 -5.95 0.49 17.19
N ARG A 81 -4.89 -0.19 16.81
CA ARG A 81 -3.71 -0.45 17.64
C ARG A 81 -2.49 0.22 17.03
N TRP A 82 -1.84 1.08 17.81
CA TRP A 82 -0.68 1.85 17.37
C TRP A 82 0.47 0.97 16.86
N ASP A 83 0.80 -0.08 17.59
CA ASP A 83 1.88 -1.00 17.24
C ASP A 83 1.68 -1.64 15.86
N LYS A 84 0.45 -2.04 15.55
CA LYS A 84 0.12 -2.67 14.26
C LYS A 84 -0.03 -1.66 13.14
N ASP A 85 -0.71 -0.56 13.40
CA ASP A 85 -1.06 0.39 12.34
C ASP A 85 0.16 1.20 11.91
N LEU A 86 1.06 1.57 12.84
CA LEU A 86 2.36 2.17 12.49
C LEU A 86 3.26 1.20 11.73
N ALA A 87 3.36 -0.05 12.19
CA ALA A 87 4.16 -1.06 11.49
C ALA A 87 3.74 -1.27 10.03
N VAL A 88 2.41 -1.28 9.74
CA VAL A 88 1.91 -1.49 8.37
C VAL A 88 1.84 -0.20 7.57
N ASN A 89 1.33 0.90 8.15
CA ASN A 89 1.03 2.11 7.39
C ASN A 89 2.24 3.03 7.19
N ALA A 90 3.28 2.91 8.04
CA ALA A 90 4.46 3.76 8.01
C ALA A 90 5.76 2.96 7.86
N GLU A 91 6.14 2.17 8.87
CA GLU A 91 7.43 1.49 8.93
C GLU A 91 7.64 0.58 7.71
N SER A 92 6.65 -0.26 7.38
CA SER A 92 6.74 -1.18 6.25
C SER A 92 6.91 -0.46 4.91
N ALA A 93 6.36 0.75 4.75
CA ALA A 93 6.52 1.53 3.53
C ALA A 93 7.99 1.95 3.34
N GLY A 94 8.64 2.44 4.38
CA GLY A 94 10.06 2.80 4.33
C GLY A 94 10.99 1.59 4.11
N LEU A 95 10.71 0.47 4.80
CA LEU A 95 11.45 -0.78 4.61
C LEU A 95 11.29 -1.33 3.19
N LEU A 96 10.08 -1.24 2.61
CA LEU A 96 9.80 -1.64 1.24
C LEU A 96 10.53 -0.74 0.23
N MET A 97 10.56 0.58 0.43
CA MET A 97 11.37 1.49 -0.38
C MET A 97 12.85 1.13 -0.31
N SER A 98 13.35 0.81 0.88
CA SER A 98 14.72 0.37 1.08
C SER A 98 15.03 -0.95 0.36
N HIS A 99 14.08 -1.89 0.33
CA HIS A 99 14.19 -3.15 -0.41
C HIS A 99 14.20 -2.92 -1.92
N CYS A 100 13.33 -2.04 -2.43
CA CYS A 100 13.14 -1.74 -3.84
C CYS A 100 13.87 -0.47 -4.29
N ARG A 101 15.14 -0.26 -3.90
CA ARG A 101 15.89 1.01 -4.14
C ARG A 101 16.06 1.40 -5.61
N GLY A 102 15.95 0.45 -6.53
CA GLY A 102 16.17 0.67 -7.96
C GLY A 102 14.94 1.06 -8.76
N VAL A 103 13.78 1.24 -8.13
CA VAL A 103 12.54 1.53 -8.84
C VAL A 103 12.55 2.91 -9.49
N THR A 104 11.91 3.00 -10.66
CA THR A 104 11.66 4.27 -11.34
C THR A 104 10.72 5.17 -10.56
N ALA A 105 9.68 4.57 -9.93
CA ALA A 105 8.77 5.29 -9.06
C ALA A 105 8.15 4.39 -7.99
N PHE A 106 7.93 4.98 -6.81
CA PHE A 106 7.21 4.40 -5.70
C PHE A 106 5.94 5.23 -5.43
N LEU A 107 4.78 4.63 -5.65
CA LEU A 107 3.49 5.25 -5.32
C LEU A 107 3.03 4.75 -3.96
N HIS A 108 2.78 5.67 -3.02
CA HIS A 108 2.14 5.36 -1.74
C HIS A 108 0.70 5.86 -1.73
N CYS A 109 -0.25 4.94 -1.55
CA CYS A 109 -1.65 5.31 -1.43
C CYS A 109 -1.94 5.86 -0.03
N SER A 110 -2.10 7.16 0.09
CA SER A 110 -2.50 7.83 1.32
C SER A 110 -4.03 7.87 1.50
N SER A 111 -4.56 8.86 2.18
CA SER A 111 -5.98 9.01 2.49
C SER A 111 -6.34 10.48 2.69
N GLY A 112 -7.53 10.88 2.30
CA GLY A 112 -8.08 12.20 2.68
C GLY A 112 -8.26 12.40 4.20
N ALA A 113 -8.21 11.31 4.97
CA ALA A 113 -8.25 11.34 6.43
C ALA A 113 -7.02 11.99 7.08
N VAL A 114 -5.96 12.26 6.32
CA VAL A 114 -4.74 12.92 6.82
C VAL A 114 -4.90 14.43 7.02
N TYR A 115 -5.97 15.01 6.51
CA TYR A 115 -6.24 16.44 6.66
C TYR A 115 -7.16 16.72 7.86
N ASP A 116 -7.08 17.95 8.40
CA ASP A 116 -7.96 18.43 9.45
C ASP A 116 -9.44 18.18 9.14
N PRO A 117 -10.30 18.10 10.18
CA PRO A 117 -11.72 17.85 10.02
C PRO A 117 -12.34 18.74 8.96
N PRO A 118 -13.29 18.20 8.21
CA PRO A 118 -13.83 18.88 7.07
C PRO A 118 -14.63 20.12 7.48
N ASP A 119 -14.24 21.24 6.93
CA ASP A 119 -15.20 22.23 6.47
C ASP A 119 -15.68 21.78 5.07
N ASP A 120 -16.59 22.53 4.46
CA ASP A 120 -17.12 22.21 3.14
C ASP A 120 -16.13 22.54 1.99
N GLU A 121 -14.87 22.90 2.31
CA GLU A 121 -13.87 23.27 1.32
C GLU A 121 -13.09 22.07 0.79
N PRO A 122 -12.82 22.01 -0.52
CA PRO A 122 -11.98 20.97 -1.10
C PRO A 122 -10.56 20.98 -0.53
N ARG A 123 -10.03 19.81 -0.19
CA ARG A 123 -8.66 19.67 0.28
C ARG A 123 -7.65 19.66 -0.87
N THR A 124 -6.50 20.21 -0.60
CA THR A 124 -5.35 20.24 -1.49
C THR A 124 -4.12 19.72 -0.75
N GLU A 125 -3.01 19.54 -1.45
CA GLU A 125 -1.72 19.14 -0.87
C GLU A 125 -1.15 20.19 0.10
N ARG A 126 -1.74 21.38 0.18
CA ARG A 126 -1.37 22.46 1.11
C ARG A 126 -2.29 22.55 2.32
N SER A 127 -3.32 21.73 2.36
CA SER A 127 -4.24 21.69 3.51
C SER A 127 -3.52 21.19 4.74
N VAL A 128 -3.93 21.68 5.91
CA VAL A 128 -3.31 21.34 7.19
C VAL A 128 -3.58 19.87 7.51
N TYR A 129 -2.54 19.15 7.94
CA TYR A 129 -2.69 17.80 8.46
C TYR A 129 -3.41 17.80 9.79
N GLY A 130 -4.23 16.79 10.01
CA GLY A 130 -4.95 16.61 11.25
C GLY A 130 -5.53 15.20 11.39
N ASP A 131 -6.19 14.94 12.50
CA ASP A 131 -6.79 13.65 12.80
C ASP A 131 -8.31 13.73 12.75
N ASN A 132 -8.88 13.57 11.55
CA ASN A 132 -10.32 13.63 11.37
C ASN A 132 -11.04 12.29 11.60
N HIS A 133 -10.31 11.23 11.91
CA HIS A 133 -10.86 9.88 12.07
C HIS A 133 -10.81 9.33 13.49
N THR A 134 -10.31 10.11 14.46
CA THR A 134 -10.13 9.69 15.86
C THR A 134 -11.33 8.95 16.45
N PRO A 135 -12.59 9.41 16.29
CA PRO A 135 -13.73 8.72 16.91
C PRO A 135 -14.01 7.32 16.35
N LEU A 136 -13.68 7.09 15.08
CA LEU A 136 -13.99 5.83 14.38
C LEU A 136 -12.77 4.93 14.20
N LEU A 137 -11.62 5.53 13.93
CA LEU A 137 -10.36 4.85 13.61
C LEU A 137 -9.19 5.57 14.30
N PRO A 138 -9.02 5.40 15.62
CA PRO A 138 -8.19 6.26 16.47
C PRO A 138 -6.70 6.31 16.10
N THR A 139 -6.21 5.36 15.29
CA THR A 139 -4.80 5.31 14.87
C THR A 139 -4.61 5.62 13.38
N TYR A 140 -5.70 5.72 12.62
CA TYR A 140 -5.63 5.66 11.15
C TYR A 140 -4.98 6.90 10.55
N SER A 141 -5.52 8.09 10.82
CA SER A 141 -5.02 9.34 10.24
C SER A 141 -3.54 9.56 10.55
N ILE A 142 -3.19 9.46 11.83
CA ILE A 142 -1.81 9.69 12.27
C ILE A 142 -0.84 8.66 11.69
N SER A 143 -1.21 7.38 11.62
CA SER A 143 -0.34 6.36 11.01
C SER A 143 -0.19 6.54 9.50
N LYS A 144 -1.20 7.10 8.81
CA LYS A 144 -1.11 7.46 7.39
C LYS A 144 -0.22 8.68 7.17
N ILE A 145 -0.33 9.73 8.01
CA ILE A 145 0.58 10.89 8.00
C ILE A 145 2.02 10.43 8.21
N ALA A 146 2.26 9.56 9.20
CA ALA A 146 3.59 8.99 9.41
C ALA A 146 4.11 8.24 8.17
N GLY A 147 3.24 7.50 7.47
CA GLY A 147 3.56 6.85 6.21
C GLY A 147 3.98 7.83 5.11
N GLU A 148 3.27 8.94 4.94
CA GLU A 148 3.63 9.99 3.99
C GLU A 148 5.01 10.59 4.29
N VAL A 149 5.29 10.88 5.55
CA VAL A 149 6.59 11.43 5.98
C VAL A 149 7.74 10.44 5.71
N VAL A 150 7.49 9.15 5.88
CA VAL A 150 8.51 8.11 5.66
C VAL A 150 8.85 7.95 4.18
N VAL A 151 7.89 8.17 3.27
CA VAL A 151 8.08 7.95 1.82
C VAL A 151 8.41 9.25 1.05
N ALA A 152 8.36 10.42 1.71
CA ALA A 152 8.71 11.72 1.13
C ALA A 152 10.23 11.87 0.96
#